data_0b6b37ab8cf4ea64d78123144e2d8c9f
#
_entry.id   0b6b37ab8cf4ea64d78123144e2d8c9f
#
_cell.length_a   1.000
_cell.length_b   1.000
_cell.length_c   1.000
_cell.angle_alpha   90.00
_cell.angle_beta   90.00
_cell.angle_gamma   90.00
#
_symmetry.space_group_name_H-M   'P 1'
#
loop_
_entity.id
_entity.type
_entity.pdbx_description
1 polymer ?
#
loop_
_entity_poly.entity_id
_entity_poly.type
_entity_poly.pdbx_seq_one_letter_code
_entity_poly.pdbx_strand_id
1 'polypeptide(L)'
;MAALTASCIDLNIQGNGAYSVLKQLATMALQNGFITYSHQFLQTLLRREKMHSTGFGSGVAVPHGKSACVKQPFVLFARKAQAIDWKASDGEDVNCWICLGVPQSGEEDQV
;
A
#
# COMPACT_ATOMS: atom_id res chain seq x y z
N MET A 1 -7.63 15.39 4.94
CA MET A 1 -6.67 14.49 4.30
C MET A 1 -5.26 15.01 4.48
N ALA A 2 -4.35 14.13 4.83
CA ALA A 2 -2.96 14.52 5.02
C ALA A 2 -2.31 14.89 3.69
N ALA A 3 -1.49 15.92 3.71
CA ALA A 3 -0.70 16.28 2.55
C ALA A 3 0.38 15.24 2.29
N LEU A 4 0.74 15.05 1.03
CA LEU A 4 1.82 14.16 0.64
C LEU A 4 3.15 14.85 0.95
N THR A 5 3.84 14.37 1.99
CA THR A 5 5.10 14.95 2.44
C THR A 5 6.26 14.03 2.02
N ALA A 6 7.49 14.53 2.21
CA ALA A 6 8.68 13.74 1.87
C ALA A 6 8.72 12.40 2.61
N SER A 7 8.22 12.34 3.83
CA SER A 7 8.19 11.09 4.60
C SER A 7 7.22 10.06 4.03
N CYS A 8 6.32 10.48 3.15
CA CYS A 8 5.34 9.59 2.50
C CYS A 8 5.83 9.12 1.13
N ILE A 9 7.04 9.49 0.73
CA ILE A 9 7.59 9.18 -0.58
C ILE A 9 8.89 8.42 -0.42
N ASP A 10 9.01 7.28 -1.09
CA ASP A 10 10.25 6.51 -1.14
C ASP A 10 10.56 6.22 -2.60
N LEU A 11 11.52 6.92 -3.16
CA LEU A 11 11.90 6.79 -4.57
C LEU A 11 12.83 5.61 -4.83
N ASN A 12 13.18 4.87 -3.80
CA ASN A 12 14.06 3.70 -3.92
C ASN A 12 13.66 2.64 -2.92
N ILE A 13 12.39 2.24 -2.98
CA ILE A 13 11.85 1.27 -2.02
C ILE A 13 12.57 -0.07 -2.16
N GLN A 14 12.80 -0.73 -1.04
CA GLN A 14 13.48 -2.00 -1.00
C GLN A 14 12.52 -3.16 -1.13
N GLY A 15 13.01 -4.30 -1.57
CA GLY A 15 12.20 -5.50 -1.70
C GLY A 15 12.22 -6.03 -3.13
N ASN A 16 12.16 -7.36 -3.26
CA ASN A 16 12.24 -8.01 -4.56
C ASN A 16 10.94 -8.68 -4.98
N GLY A 17 9.89 -8.56 -4.18
CA GLY A 17 8.61 -9.17 -4.48
C GLY A 17 7.49 -8.42 -3.81
N ALA A 18 6.26 -8.81 -4.12
CA ALA A 18 5.07 -8.13 -3.61
C ALA A 18 5.03 -8.09 -2.09
N TYR A 19 5.33 -9.21 -1.43
CA TYR A 19 5.29 -9.24 0.03
C TYR A 19 6.26 -8.22 0.62
N SER A 20 7.50 -8.19 0.12
CA SER A 20 8.52 -7.28 0.64
C SER A 20 8.14 -5.82 0.44
N VAL A 21 7.60 -5.48 -0.72
CA VAL A 21 7.20 -4.10 -1.01
C VAL A 21 6.02 -3.70 -0.12
N LEU A 22 5.02 -4.56 0.01
CA LEU A 22 3.86 -4.27 0.86
C LEU A 22 4.29 -4.11 2.32
N LYS A 23 5.26 -4.91 2.76
CA LYS A 23 5.79 -4.78 4.12
C LYS A 23 6.48 -3.43 4.32
N GLN A 24 7.25 -2.98 3.33
CA GLN A 24 7.89 -1.67 3.40
C GLN A 24 6.86 -0.54 3.43
N LEU A 25 5.80 -0.65 2.65
CA LEU A 25 4.72 0.33 2.65
C LEU A 25 4.03 0.40 4.01
N ALA A 26 3.76 -0.76 4.62
CA ALA A 26 3.17 -0.79 5.97
C ALA A 26 4.10 -0.16 6.99
N THR A 27 5.41 -0.39 6.87
CA THR A 27 6.41 0.23 7.75
C THR A 27 6.40 1.76 7.59
N MET A 28 6.33 2.25 6.35
CA MET A 28 6.24 3.68 6.09
C MET A 28 4.99 4.29 6.76
N ALA A 29 3.86 3.59 6.65
CA ALA A 29 2.61 4.06 7.25
C ALA A 29 2.74 4.15 8.78
N LEU A 30 3.38 3.15 9.39
CA LEU A 30 3.60 3.16 10.83
C LEU A 30 4.54 4.30 11.24
N GLN A 31 5.63 4.49 10.53
CA GLN A 31 6.60 5.53 10.82
C GLN A 31 6.01 6.93 10.72
N ASN A 32 5.01 7.10 9.86
CA ASN A 32 4.31 8.37 9.70
C ASN A 32 3.15 8.53 10.69
N GLY A 33 2.91 7.55 11.54
CA GLY A 33 1.84 7.63 12.52
C GLY A 33 0.45 7.45 11.95
N PHE A 34 0.33 6.91 10.73
CA PHE A 34 -0.96 6.74 10.08
C PHE A 34 -1.70 5.49 10.53
N ILE A 35 -0.98 4.52 11.04
CA ILE A 35 -1.56 3.25 11.50
C ILE A 35 -1.00 2.91 12.88
N THR A 36 -1.71 2.04 13.61
CA THR A 36 -1.27 1.59 14.93
C THR A 36 -0.46 0.30 14.89
N TYR A 37 -0.74 -0.58 13.93
CA TYR A 37 -0.07 -1.88 13.83
C TYR A 37 0.33 -2.18 12.40
N SER A 38 1.64 -2.24 12.12
CA SER A 38 2.12 -2.51 10.77
C SER A 38 1.73 -3.90 10.27
N HIS A 39 1.79 -4.91 11.15
CA HIS A 39 1.44 -6.28 10.76
C HIS A 39 -0.02 -6.39 10.36
N GLN A 40 -0.91 -5.74 11.09
CA GLN A 40 -2.34 -5.78 10.78
C GLN A 40 -2.62 -5.13 9.42
N PHE A 41 -2.00 -3.99 9.16
CA PHE A 41 -2.18 -3.31 7.87
C PHE A 41 -1.57 -4.13 6.74
N LEU A 42 -0.40 -4.74 6.96
CA LEU A 42 0.21 -5.62 5.97
C LEU A 42 -0.73 -6.77 5.62
N GLN A 43 -1.34 -7.41 6.61
CA GLN A 43 -2.28 -8.49 6.36
C GLN A 43 -3.48 -8.02 5.54
N THR A 44 -3.96 -6.81 5.82
CA THR A 44 -5.05 -6.23 5.06
C THR A 44 -4.66 -6.01 3.59
N LEU A 45 -3.48 -5.48 3.35
CA LEU A 45 -2.96 -5.30 1.99
C LEU A 45 -2.81 -6.62 1.26
N LEU A 46 -2.27 -7.63 1.94
CA LEU A 46 -2.06 -8.95 1.35
C LEU A 46 -3.38 -9.62 0.98
N ARG A 47 -4.38 -9.52 1.85
CA ARG A 47 -5.70 -10.09 1.56
C ARG A 47 -6.34 -9.42 0.35
N ARG A 48 -6.20 -8.09 0.25
CA ARG A 48 -6.74 -7.37 -0.90
C ARG A 48 -6.05 -7.79 -2.19
N GLU A 49 -4.73 -7.93 -2.16
CA GLU A 49 -3.95 -8.32 -3.32
C GLU A 49 -4.30 -9.73 -3.78
N LYS A 50 -4.56 -10.64 -2.84
CA LYS A 50 -4.97 -12.01 -3.12
C LYS A 50 -6.30 -12.10 -3.85
N MET A 51 -7.22 -11.21 -3.54
CA MET A 51 -8.54 -11.21 -4.17
C MET A 51 -8.44 -10.86 -5.64
N HIS A 52 -7.61 -9.89 -5.96
CA HIS A 52 -7.44 -9.41 -7.32
C HIS A 52 -6.26 -8.45 -7.33
N SER A 53 -5.41 -8.56 -8.31
CA SER A 53 -4.23 -7.70 -8.36
C SER A 53 -4.60 -6.22 -8.34
N THR A 54 -3.83 -5.43 -7.60
CA THR A 54 -3.98 -3.97 -7.60
C THR A 54 -3.17 -3.31 -8.70
N GLY A 55 -2.56 -4.10 -9.58
CA GLY A 55 -1.86 -3.56 -10.74
C GLY A 55 -2.81 -2.75 -11.61
N PHE A 56 -2.44 -1.51 -11.88
CA PHE A 56 -3.29 -0.56 -12.58
C PHE A 56 -2.99 -0.48 -14.07
N GLY A 57 -1.77 -0.86 -14.44
CA GLY A 57 -1.27 -0.75 -15.81
C GLY A 57 -0.09 0.19 -15.87
N SER A 58 0.72 0.05 -16.93
CA SER A 58 1.88 0.90 -17.19
C SER A 58 2.89 0.91 -16.04
N GLY A 59 3.02 -0.21 -15.35
CA GLY A 59 4.00 -0.35 -14.28
C GLY A 59 3.57 0.22 -12.94
N VAL A 60 2.29 0.56 -12.77
CA VAL A 60 1.76 1.15 -11.55
C VAL A 60 0.84 0.17 -10.84
N ALA A 61 0.95 0.08 -9.52
CA ALA A 61 0.00 -0.65 -8.69
C ALA A 61 -0.54 0.29 -7.61
N VAL A 62 -1.76 0.00 -7.14
CA VAL A 62 -2.42 0.84 -6.13
C VAL A 62 -2.85 -0.06 -4.96
N PRO A 63 -1.89 -0.55 -4.15
CA PRO A 63 -2.24 -1.32 -2.97
C PRO A 63 -3.07 -0.46 -2.04
N HIS A 64 -4.13 -1.05 -1.47
CA HIS A 64 -4.99 -0.27 -0.58
C HIS A 64 -5.64 -1.19 0.43
N GLY A 65 -6.00 -0.60 1.57
CA GLY A 65 -6.65 -1.35 2.62
C GLY A 65 -7.52 -0.46 3.49
N LYS A 66 -8.63 -1.03 3.93
CA LYS A 66 -9.51 -0.42 4.91
C LYS A 66 -9.38 -1.25 6.17
N SER A 67 -8.99 -0.63 7.28
CA SER A 67 -8.69 -1.35 8.50
C SER A 67 -8.91 -0.48 9.72
N ALA A 68 -9.31 -1.12 10.81
CA ALA A 68 -9.46 -0.44 12.10
C ALA A 68 -8.13 0.10 12.62
N CYS A 69 -7.00 -0.43 12.16
CA CYS A 69 -5.69 0.07 12.59
C CYS A 69 -5.30 1.37 11.87
N VAL A 70 -6.04 1.79 10.85
CA VAL A 70 -5.75 3.04 10.15
C VAL A 70 -6.38 4.18 10.92
N LYS A 71 -5.55 5.15 11.33
CA LYS A 71 -5.97 6.26 12.18
C LYS A 71 -6.58 7.40 11.38
N GLN A 72 -6.14 7.56 10.14
CA GLN A 72 -6.63 8.63 9.25
C GLN A 72 -6.36 8.20 7.81
N PRO A 73 -7.13 8.71 6.85
CA PRO A 73 -6.84 8.40 5.45
C PRO A 73 -5.45 8.87 5.08
N PHE A 74 -4.72 8.07 4.31
CA PHE A 74 -3.37 8.44 3.90
C PHE A 74 -3.04 7.92 2.51
N VAL A 75 -2.01 8.52 1.93
CA VAL A 75 -1.45 8.13 0.64
C VAL A 75 0.06 8.03 0.81
N LEU A 76 0.63 6.94 0.30
CA LEU A 76 2.08 6.78 0.23
C LEU A 76 2.45 6.56 -1.23
N PHE A 77 3.62 7.06 -1.62
CA PHE A 77 4.15 6.86 -2.96
C PHE A 77 5.51 6.18 -2.87
N ALA A 78 5.72 5.16 -3.70
CA ALA A 78 7.00 4.45 -3.73
C ALA A 78 7.36 4.09 -5.16
N ARG A 79 8.67 3.98 -5.42
CA ARG A 79 9.18 3.62 -6.73
C ARG A 79 10.46 2.81 -6.60
N LYS A 80 10.72 1.95 -7.57
CA LYS A 80 11.96 1.21 -7.72
C LYS A 80 12.51 1.43 -9.13
N ALA A 81 13.82 1.44 -9.24
CA ALA A 81 14.45 1.52 -10.55
C ALA A 81 14.15 0.26 -11.37
N GLN A 82 14.16 -0.90 -10.71
CA GLN A 82 13.93 -2.18 -11.38
C GLN A 82 12.52 -2.68 -11.04
N ALA A 83 11.71 -2.87 -12.07
CA ALA A 83 10.35 -3.36 -11.91
C ALA A 83 10.33 -4.81 -11.42
N ILE A 84 9.27 -5.18 -10.72
CA ILE A 84 9.11 -6.53 -10.19
C ILE A 84 7.80 -7.14 -10.69
N ASP A 85 7.74 -8.46 -10.69
CA ASP A 85 6.54 -9.19 -11.09
C ASP A 85 5.46 -9.02 -10.02
N TRP A 86 4.40 -8.31 -10.35
CA TRP A 86 3.29 -8.03 -9.45
C TRP A 86 2.08 -8.90 -9.71
N LYS A 87 2.15 -9.74 -10.76
CA LYS A 87 1.02 -10.55 -11.22
C LYS A 87 -0.15 -9.67 -11.63
N ALA A 88 0.16 -8.52 -12.23
CA ALA A 88 -0.86 -7.61 -12.71
C ALA A 88 -1.64 -8.22 -13.87
N SER A 89 -2.90 -7.80 -14.05
CA SER A 89 -3.78 -8.35 -15.08
C SER A 89 -3.24 -8.15 -16.49
N ASP A 90 -2.50 -7.07 -16.71
CA ASP A 90 -1.92 -6.76 -18.02
C ASP A 90 -0.59 -7.48 -18.27
N GLY A 91 -0.10 -8.25 -17.32
CA GLY A 91 1.17 -8.97 -17.42
C GLY A 91 2.40 -8.10 -17.28
N GLU A 92 2.24 -6.80 -17.03
CA GLU A 92 3.36 -5.89 -16.89
C GLU A 92 3.97 -5.94 -15.51
N ASP A 93 5.29 -5.82 -15.42
CA ASP A 93 5.96 -5.65 -14.13
C ASP A 93 5.66 -4.27 -13.57
N VAL A 94 5.78 -4.13 -12.25
CA VAL A 94 5.43 -2.91 -11.54
C VAL A 94 6.67 -2.31 -10.90
N ASN A 95 6.85 -1.00 -11.06
CA ASN A 95 7.94 -0.27 -10.44
C ASN A 95 7.48 0.99 -9.68
N CYS A 96 6.18 1.19 -9.60
CA CYS A 96 5.61 2.38 -8.96
C CYS A 96 4.36 1.97 -8.17
N TRP A 97 4.26 2.43 -6.93
CA TRP A 97 3.16 2.06 -6.04
C TRP A 97 2.56 3.30 -5.43
N ILE A 98 1.23 3.37 -5.45
CA ILE A 98 0.46 4.38 -4.73
C ILE A 98 -0.34 3.61 -3.69
N CYS A 99 0.03 3.73 -2.42
CA CYS A 99 -0.61 2.98 -1.35
C CYS A 99 -1.61 3.86 -0.63
N LEU A 100 -2.84 3.35 -0.48
CA LEU A 100 -3.92 4.08 0.17
C LEU A 100 -4.36 3.34 1.41
N GLY A 101 -4.60 4.08 2.49
CA GLY A 101 -5.18 3.53 3.70
C GLY A 101 -6.41 4.30 4.10
N VAL A 102 -7.44 3.57 4.52
CA VAL A 102 -8.72 4.15 4.92
C VAL A 102 -9.12 3.60 6.28
N PRO A 103 -9.53 4.46 7.22
CA PRO A 103 -10.04 3.97 8.50
C PRO A 103 -11.31 3.18 8.32
N GLN A 104 -11.50 2.21 9.20
CA GLN A 104 -12.74 1.43 9.26
C GLN A 104 -13.37 1.68 10.63
N SER A 105 -14.63 2.12 10.65
CA SER A 105 -15.36 2.33 11.87
C SER A 105 -16.57 1.41 11.92
N GLY A 106 -17.09 1.18 13.13
CA GLY A 106 -18.29 0.38 13.28
C GLY A 106 -19.51 0.97 12.58
N GLU A 107 -19.55 2.28 12.48
CA GLU A 107 -20.65 2.96 11.81
C GLU A 107 -20.69 2.67 10.33
N GLU A 108 -19.53 2.62 9.69
CA GLU A 108 -19.43 2.31 8.28
C GLU A 108 -19.86 0.89 7.98
N ASP A 109 -19.56 -0.02 8.90
CA ASP A 109 -19.91 -1.42 8.72
C ASP A 109 -21.41 -1.68 8.83
N GLN A 110 -22.14 -0.75 9.38
CA GLN A 110 -23.58 -0.87 9.54
C GLN A 110 -24.37 -0.38 8.33
N VAL A 111 -23.72 0.29 7.43
CA VAL A 111 -24.34 0.83 6.22
C VAL A 111 -24.29 -0.13 5.00
#